data_08c14bb934a216ca9bf6dd890335f02e
#
_entry.id   08c14bb934a216ca9bf6dd890335f02e
#
_cell.length_a   1.000
_cell.length_b   1.000
_cell.length_c   1.000
_cell.angle_alpha   90.00
_cell.angle_beta   90.00
_cell.angle_gamma   90.00
#
_symmetry.space_group_name_H-M   'P 1'
#
loop_
_entity.id
_entity.type
_entity.pdbx_description
1 polymer ?
#
loop_
_entity_poly.entity_id
_entity_poly.type
_entity_poly.pdbx_seq_one_letter_code
_entity_poly.pdbx_strand_id
1 'polypeptide(L)'
;MATMKTPIVQSPFCPLYHHAIELIGRRWTGAILRALLSGQHRFSDLTATIPGLSDRLLSERLKELEAEGIVERTVIPATPVRVDYHLTEKGLALGEVIGAVSEWAETWLVDVPAPDPERECDAGEPAISSTTAA
;
A
#
# COMPACT_ATOMS: atom_id res chain seq x y z
N MET A 1 -21.63 -17.30 4.59
CA MET A 1 -21.28 -17.32 4.41
C MET A 1 -20.55 -17.44 3.89
N ALA A 2 -20.16 -17.30 3.81
CA ALA A 2 -19.49 -17.28 3.31
C ALA A 2 -18.86 -17.69 2.84
N THR A 3 -18.57 -17.83 2.69
CA THR A 3 -17.95 -18.01 2.23
C THR A 3 -17.47 -18.42 1.59
N MET A 4 -17.28 -18.56 1.30
CA MET A 4 -16.82 -18.83 0.65
C MET A 4 -16.28 -18.87 -0.12
N LYS A 5 -15.71 -19.02 -0.26
CA LYS A 5 -15.05 -18.93 -0.85
C LYS A 5 -14.72 -19.59 -1.75
N THR A 6 -14.31 -19.69 -2.28
CA THR A 6 -14.21 -20.15 -3.26
C THR A 6 -13.03 -20.34 -3.82
N PRO A 7 -12.81 -20.91 -4.67
CA PRO A 7 -11.75 -21.20 -5.22
C PRO A 7 -11.25 -20.17 -5.84
N ILE A 8 -10.41 -19.96 -5.79
CA ILE A 8 -9.93 -19.01 -6.25
C ILE A 8 -9.77 -18.83 -7.58
N VAL A 9 -9.14 -19.48 -8.27
CA VAL A 9 -8.78 -19.16 -9.53
C VAL A 9 -9.36 -19.94 -10.55
N GLN A 10 -9.96 -19.36 -11.53
CA GLN A 10 -10.48 -20.07 -12.59
C GLN A 10 -9.55 -20.08 -13.73
N SER A 11 -8.73 -19.07 -13.89
CA SER A 11 -7.84 -18.96 -15.00
C SER A 11 -6.45 -18.75 -14.47
N PRO A 12 -5.42 -19.35 -15.08
CA PRO A 12 -4.07 -19.18 -14.57
C PRO A 12 -3.57 -17.74 -14.59
N PHE A 13 -4.09 -16.95 -15.49
CA PHE A 13 -3.69 -15.55 -15.52
C PHE A 13 -4.90 -14.67 -15.78
N CYS A 14 -5.03 -13.64 -14.96
CA CYS A 14 -6.13 -12.71 -15.08
C CYS A 14 -5.55 -11.30 -15.08
N PRO A 15 -5.73 -10.55 -16.16
CA PRO A 15 -5.15 -9.20 -16.20
C PRO A 15 -5.67 -8.27 -15.12
N LEU A 16 -6.91 -8.43 -14.71
CA LEU A 16 -7.45 -7.59 -13.64
C LEU A 16 -6.77 -7.88 -12.32
N TYR A 17 -6.61 -9.15 -12.01
CA TYR A 17 -5.93 -9.55 -10.79
C TYR A 17 -4.49 -9.06 -10.84
N HIS A 18 -3.84 -9.23 -11.97
CA HIS A 18 -2.46 -8.83 -12.11
C HIS A 18 -2.29 -7.33 -11.88
N HIS A 19 -3.18 -6.53 -12.46
CA HIS A 19 -3.12 -5.08 -12.27
C HIS A 19 -3.31 -4.73 -10.79
N ALA A 20 -4.24 -5.38 -10.13
CA ALA A 20 -4.50 -5.13 -8.72
C ALA A 20 -3.29 -5.46 -7.86
N ILE A 21 -2.66 -6.59 -8.13
CA ILE A 21 -1.50 -6.98 -7.34
C ILE A 21 -0.32 -6.06 -7.61
N GLU A 22 -0.13 -5.64 -8.85
CA GLU A 22 0.95 -4.71 -9.15
C GLU A 22 0.73 -3.37 -8.46
N LEU A 23 -0.51 -2.98 -8.33
CA LEU A 23 -0.84 -1.73 -7.68
C LEU A 23 -0.65 -1.80 -6.17
N ILE A 24 -1.27 -2.75 -5.50
CA ILE A 24 -1.21 -2.80 -4.05
C ILE A 24 0.09 -3.41 -3.55
N GLY A 25 0.78 -4.13 -4.40
CA GLY A 25 2.06 -4.73 -4.03
C GLY A 25 3.26 -3.84 -4.23
N ARG A 26 3.04 -2.62 -4.69
CA ARG A 26 4.13 -1.71 -4.89
C ARG A 26 4.71 -1.35 -3.53
N ARG A 27 6.01 -1.16 -3.48
CA ARG A 27 6.67 -0.90 -2.22
C ARG A 27 6.02 0.26 -1.50
N TRP A 28 5.73 0.09 -0.25
CA TRP A 28 5.11 1.05 0.67
C TRP A 28 3.61 1.25 0.47
N THR A 29 3.06 0.86 -0.67
CA THR A 29 1.64 1.10 -0.93
C THR A 29 0.75 0.38 0.08
N GLY A 30 1.08 -0.86 0.41
CA GLY A 30 0.29 -1.60 1.39
C GLY A 30 0.29 -0.94 2.74
N ALA A 31 1.45 -0.43 3.17
CA ALA A 31 1.54 0.25 4.46
C ALA A 31 0.71 1.52 4.45
N ILE A 32 0.74 2.26 3.36
CA ILE A 32 -0.03 3.48 3.23
C ILE A 32 -1.53 3.18 3.28
N LEU A 33 -1.95 2.15 2.56
CA LEU A 33 -3.36 1.78 2.55
C LEU A 33 -3.82 1.37 3.93
N ARG A 34 -3.00 0.62 4.65
CA ARG A 34 -3.37 0.19 5.99
C ARG A 34 -3.52 1.40 6.92
N ALA A 35 -2.62 2.37 6.81
CA ALA A 35 -2.70 3.57 7.64
C ALA A 35 -3.95 4.37 7.30
N LEU A 36 -4.26 4.51 6.01
CA LEU A 36 -5.46 5.22 5.61
C LEU A 36 -6.72 4.51 6.09
N LEU A 37 -6.72 3.19 6.02
CA LEU A 37 -7.87 2.42 6.48
C LEU A 37 -8.05 2.53 7.99
N SER A 38 -6.98 2.78 8.72
CA SER A 38 -7.08 2.92 10.15
C SER A 38 -7.52 4.32 10.57
N GLY A 39 -7.74 5.19 9.63
CA GLY A 39 -8.30 6.51 9.92
C GLY A 39 -7.36 7.67 9.77
N GLN A 40 -6.11 7.42 9.47
CA GLN A 40 -5.18 8.51 9.28
C GLN A 40 -5.37 9.10 7.91
N HIS A 41 -5.34 10.41 7.80
CA HIS A 41 -5.58 11.05 6.53
C HIS A 41 -4.71 12.28 6.27
N ARG A 42 -3.94 12.73 7.26
CA ARG A 42 -3.06 13.85 7.02
C ARG A 42 -1.74 13.35 6.52
N PHE A 43 -1.16 14.08 5.59
CA PHE A 43 0.15 13.72 5.06
C PHE A 43 1.16 13.55 6.19
N SER A 44 1.18 14.48 7.14
CA SER A 44 2.14 14.42 8.23
C SER A 44 1.90 13.24 9.15
N ASP A 45 0.66 12.82 9.30
CA ASP A 45 0.36 11.65 10.13
C ASP A 45 0.86 10.40 9.48
N LEU A 46 0.75 10.33 8.16
CA LEU A 46 1.21 9.15 7.44
C LEU A 46 2.72 9.01 7.55
N THR A 47 3.46 10.12 7.41
CA THR A 47 4.90 10.03 7.52
C THR A 47 5.32 9.67 8.95
N ALA A 48 4.58 10.15 9.93
CA ALA A 48 4.91 9.83 11.31
C ALA A 48 4.61 8.40 11.66
N THR A 49 3.65 7.80 10.99
CA THR A 49 3.22 6.45 11.31
C THR A 49 4.08 5.38 10.65
N ILE A 50 4.55 5.65 9.44
CA ILE A 50 5.22 4.62 8.65
C ILE A 50 6.72 4.84 8.71
N PRO A 51 7.44 4.01 9.45
CA PRO A 51 8.87 4.23 9.62
C PRO A 51 9.62 3.97 8.31
N GLY A 52 10.57 4.81 8.01
CA GLY A 52 11.41 4.63 6.83
C GLY A 52 10.85 5.20 5.54
N LEU A 53 9.64 5.70 5.57
CA LEU A 53 9.01 6.22 4.36
C LEU A 53 9.35 7.70 4.21
N SER A 54 9.96 8.07 3.11
CA SER A 54 10.29 9.47 2.87
C SER A 54 9.07 10.24 2.37
N ASP A 55 9.09 11.54 2.57
CA ASP A 55 8.00 12.38 2.09
C ASP A 55 7.83 12.28 0.59
N ARG A 56 8.94 12.20 -0.12
CA ARG A 56 8.90 12.13 -1.56
C ARG A 56 8.23 10.85 -2.02
N LEU A 57 8.59 9.73 -1.42
CA LEU A 57 8.03 8.46 -1.82
C LEU A 57 6.56 8.37 -1.42
N LEU A 58 6.22 8.89 -0.25
CA LEU A 58 4.82 8.93 0.14
C LEU A 58 4.02 9.73 -0.88
N SER A 59 4.55 10.88 -1.28
CA SER A 59 3.88 11.72 -2.26
C SER A 59 3.68 10.97 -3.58
N GLU A 60 4.70 10.25 -4.02
CA GLU A 60 4.59 9.50 -5.27
C GLU A 60 3.55 8.41 -5.19
N ARG A 61 3.54 7.68 -4.09
CA ARG A 61 2.57 6.59 -3.93
C ARG A 61 1.15 7.13 -3.83
N LEU A 62 0.98 8.25 -3.13
CA LEU A 62 -0.34 8.84 -3.02
C LEU A 62 -0.84 9.33 -4.38
N LYS A 63 0.06 9.84 -5.22
CA LYS A 63 -0.34 10.26 -6.55
C LYS A 63 -0.80 9.08 -7.38
N GLU A 64 -0.12 7.96 -7.24
CA GLU A 64 -0.52 6.75 -7.95
C GLU A 64 -1.89 6.28 -7.49
N LEU A 65 -2.13 6.33 -6.18
CA LEU A 65 -3.41 5.90 -5.65
C LEU A 65 -4.53 6.86 -6.06
N GLU A 66 -4.19 8.14 -6.14
CA GLU A 66 -5.17 9.12 -6.59
C GLU A 66 -5.53 8.88 -8.05
N ALA A 67 -4.53 8.59 -8.88
CA ALA A 67 -4.77 8.32 -10.28
C ALA A 67 -5.64 7.08 -10.48
N GLU A 68 -5.53 6.11 -9.58
CA GLU A 68 -6.36 4.92 -9.68
C GLU A 68 -7.73 5.13 -9.05
N GLY A 69 -7.99 6.28 -8.49
CA GLY A 69 -9.29 6.53 -7.88
C GLY A 69 -9.46 5.92 -6.50
N ILE A 70 -8.37 5.56 -5.86
CA ILE A 70 -8.42 4.94 -4.55
C ILE A 70 -8.42 5.97 -3.44
N VAL A 71 -7.74 7.09 -3.64
CA VAL A 71 -7.77 8.17 -2.66
C VAL A 71 -8.15 9.47 -3.34
N GLU A 72 -8.67 10.38 -2.52
CA GLU A 72 -8.98 11.71 -2.95
C GLU A 72 -8.13 12.64 -2.14
N ARG A 73 -7.55 13.64 -2.78
CA ARG A 73 -6.70 14.61 -2.15
C ARG A 73 -7.50 15.88 -1.91
N THR A 74 -7.48 16.41 -0.72
CA THR A 74 -8.19 17.62 -0.39
C THR A 74 -7.22 18.60 0.23
N VAL A 75 -7.21 19.81 -0.30
CA VAL A 75 -6.39 20.87 0.26
C VAL A 75 -7.26 21.71 1.17
N ILE A 76 -6.85 21.84 2.41
CA ILE A 76 -7.59 22.61 3.39
C ILE A 76 -6.91 23.95 3.54
N PRO A 77 -7.59 25.04 3.19
CA PRO A 77 -6.98 26.35 3.27
C PRO A 77 -6.83 26.73 4.73
N ALA A 78 -5.64 26.81 5.18
CA ALA A 78 -5.35 27.14 6.53
C ALA A 78 -3.94 27.70 6.56
N THR A 79 -3.46 28.07 7.71
CA THR A 79 -2.12 28.59 7.85
C THR A 79 -1.40 27.76 8.88
N PRO A 80 -0.55 26.86 8.47
CA PRO A 80 -0.18 26.57 7.08
C PRO A 80 -1.23 25.72 6.40
N VAL A 81 -1.13 25.63 5.09
CA VAL A 81 -2.05 24.84 4.30
C VAL A 81 -1.92 23.37 4.69
N ARG A 82 -3.04 22.69 4.75
CA ARG A 82 -3.05 21.29 5.12
C ARG A 82 -3.57 20.46 3.96
N VAL A 83 -2.98 19.31 3.76
CA VAL A 83 -3.42 18.40 2.71
C VAL A 83 -3.88 17.10 3.35
N ASP A 84 -5.09 16.73 3.04
CA ASP A 84 -5.67 15.49 3.56
C ASP A 84 -5.90 14.52 2.41
N TYR A 85 -5.83 13.24 2.73
CA TYR A 85 -6.09 12.17 1.79
C TYR A 85 -7.15 11.26 2.37
N HIS A 86 -8.17 10.98 1.61
CA HIS A 86 -9.27 10.13 2.07
C HIS A 86 -9.49 9.01 1.08
N LEU A 87 -9.84 7.85 1.59
CA LEU A 87 -10.15 6.73 0.72
C LEU A 87 -11.51 6.96 0.07
N THR A 88 -11.57 6.69 -1.22
CA THR A 88 -12.84 6.72 -1.93
C THR A 88 -13.58 5.41 -1.64
N GLU A 89 -14.76 5.27 -2.18
CA GLU A 89 -15.50 4.03 -2.04
C GLU A 89 -14.68 2.87 -2.57
N LYS A 90 -14.02 3.08 -3.69
CA LYS A 90 -13.16 2.07 -4.29
C LYS A 90 -12.01 1.73 -3.35
N GLY A 91 -11.44 2.74 -2.69
CA GLY A 91 -10.37 2.50 -1.74
C GLY A 91 -10.85 1.79 -0.50
N LEU A 92 -12.02 2.15 -0.01
CA LEU A 92 -12.55 1.48 1.19
C LEU A 92 -12.81 0.01 0.93
N ALA A 93 -13.14 -0.32 -0.30
CA ALA A 93 -13.36 -1.73 -0.65
C ALA A 93 -12.10 -2.57 -0.51
N LEU A 94 -10.93 -1.93 -0.49
CA LEU A 94 -9.70 -2.68 -0.27
C LEU A 94 -9.52 -3.09 1.19
N GLY A 95 -10.41 -2.62 2.07
CA GLY A 95 -10.30 -2.97 3.49
C GLY A 95 -10.29 -4.47 3.73
N GLU A 96 -11.13 -5.20 3.01
CA GLU A 96 -11.16 -6.63 3.17
C GLU A 96 -9.89 -7.27 2.69
N VAL A 97 -9.33 -6.77 1.61
CA VAL A 97 -8.12 -7.33 1.04
C VAL A 97 -6.95 -7.09 1.99
N ILE A 98 -6.81 -5.86 2.45
CA ILE A 98 -5.70 -5.51 3.35
C ILE A 98 -5.87 -6.23 4.68
N GLY A 99 -7.09 -6.35 5.15
CA GLY A 99 -7.37 -7.09 6.37
C GLY A 99 -7.00 -8.55 6.26
N ALA A 100 -7.29 -9.16 5.12
CA ALA A 100 -6.95 -10.55 4.90
C ALA A 100 -5.44 -10.75 4.86
N VAL A 101 -4.72 -9.83 4.24
CA VAL A 101 -3.28 -9.91 4.21
C VAL A 101 -2.73 -9.77 5.63
N SER A 102 -3.30 -8.86 6.42
CA SER A 102 -2.85 -8.68 7.80
C SER A 102 -3.08 -9.93 8.63
N GLU A 103 -4.22 -10.55 8.45
CA GLU A 103 -4.52 -11.76 9.18
C GLU A 103 -3.58 -12.89 8.82
N TRP A 104 -3.32 -13.03 7.55
CA TRP A 104 -2.40 -14.05 7.08
C TRP A 104 -1.02 -13.81 7.69
N ALA A 105 -0.61 -12.55 7.70
CA ALA A 105 0.71 -12.20 8.21
C ALA A 105 0.82 -12.50 9.70
N GLU A 106 -0.22 -12.17 10.45
CA GLU A 106 -0.19 -12.41 11.89
C GLU A 106 -0.18 -13.88 12.22
N THR A 107 -0.77 -14.70 11.38
CA THR A 107 -0.80 -16.13 11.62
C THR A 107 0.51 -16.80 11.26
N TRP A 108 1.11 -16.37 10.16
CA TRP A 108 2.23 -17.12 9.60
C TRP A 108 3.59 -16.45 9.70
N LEU A 109 3.66 -15.15 9.90
CA LEU A 109 4.93 -14.45 9.98
C LEU A 109 5.20 -14.04 11.42
N VAL A 110 6.44 -14.24 11.85
CA VAL A 110 6.81 -13.84 13.19
C VAL A 110 8.14 -13.13 13.13
N ASP A 111 8.39 -12.25 14.07
CA ASP A 111 9.68 -11.61 14.18
C ASP A 111 10.17 -10.91 12.93
N VAL A 112 9.28 -10.22 12.28
CA VAL A 112 9.66 -9.47 11.10
C VAL A 112 10.14 -8.09 11.55
N PRO A 113 11.36 -7.72 11.23
CA PRO A 113 11.88 -6.42 11.67
C PRO A 113 11.26 -5.28 10.89
N ALA A 114 11.34 -4.10 11.46
CA ALA A 114 10.85 -2.92 10.77
C ALA A 114 11.65 -2.69 9.50
N PRO A 115 11.08 -2.01 8.54
CA PRO A 115 11.80 -1.75 7.29
C PRO A 115 13.04 -0.92 7.54
N ASP A 116 14.04 -1.21 6.77
CA ASP A 116 15.31 -0.53 6.86
C ASP A 116 15.28 0.68 5.94
N PRO A 117 15.36 1.87 6.46
CA PRO A 117 15.31 3.06 5.62
C PRO A 117 16.42 3.11 4.59
N GLU A 118 17.55 2.54 4.92
CA GLU A 118 18.61 2.59 3.98
C GLU A 118 18.42 1.70 2.80
N ARG A 119 17.69 0.63 3.00
CA ARG A 119 17.44 -0.26 1.89
C ARG A 119 16.49 0.33 0.91
N GLU A 120 15.81 1.37 1.31
CA GLU A 120 14.91 1.98 0.41
C GLU A 120 15.59 2.56 -0.76
N CYS A 121 16.80 2.98 -0.60
CA CYS A 121 17.51 3.55 -1.71
C CYS A 121 17.79 2.54 -2.78
N ASP A 122 17.90 1.30 -2.41
CA ASP A 122 18.17 0.28 -3.38
C ASP A 122 16.96 -0.25 -4.02
N ALA A 123 15.86 0.18 -3.58
CA ALA A 123 14.64 -0.38 -4.07
C ALA A 123 14.50 -0.29 -5.54
N GLY A 124 15.14 0.60 -6.15
CA GLY A 124 14.97 0.72 -7.54
C GLY A 124 15.78 -0.25 -8.31
N GLU A 125 16.65 -0.92 -7.71
CA GLU A 125 17.45 -1.74 -8.36
C GLU A 125 16.91 -2.99 -8.68
N PRO A 126 16.91 -3.38 -9.68
CA PRO A 126 16.31 -4.52 -10.13
C PRO A 126 17.11 -5.57 -9.72
N ALA A 127 17.30 -5.68 -8.88
CA ALA A 127 17.96 -6.57 -8.47
C ALA A 127 18.13 -7.71 -9.16
N ILE A 128 17.80 -8.06 -9.43
CA ILE A 128 17.82 -9.09 -9.92
C ILE A 128 18.68 -9.69 -10.43
N SER A 129 18.91 -9.54 -10.83
CA SER A 129 19.67 -9.98 -11.43
C SER A 129 20.36 -10.86 -10.90
N SER A 130 20.69 -10.87 -10.42
CA SER A 130 21.44 -11.48 -9.87
C SER A 130 21.33 -12.65 -9.96
N THR A 131 21.14 -12.93 -9.85
CA THR A 131 20.98 -13.94 -9.72
C THR A 131 21.35 -14.71 -10.40
N THR A 132 21.53 -14.83 -10.66
CA THR A 132 21.79 -15.56 -11.24
C THR A 132 22.50 -16.22 -11.23
N ALA A 133 22.82 -16.23 -11.21
CA ALA A 133 23.56 -16.73 -11.18
C ALA A 133 23.74 -17.69 -11.05
N ALA A 134 23.82 -18.03 -11.10
CA ALA A 134 24.06 -18.99 -10.81
C ALA A 134 24.21 -19.73 -11.13
#